data_908808f71134a14f35919ccdb1441764
#
_entry.id   908808f71134a14f35919ccdb1441764
#
_cell.length_a   1.000
_cell.length_b   1.000
_cell.length_c   1.000
_cell.angle_alpha   90.00
_cell.angle_beta   90.00
_cell.angle_gamma   90.00
#
_symmetry.space_group_name_H-M   'P 1'
#
loop_
_entity.id
_entity.type
_entity.pdbx_description
1 polymer ?
#
loop_
_entity_poly.entity_id
_entity_poly.type
_entity_poly.pdbx_seq_one_letter_code
_entity_poly.pdbx_strand_id
1 'polypeptide(L)'
;MENLNKFIRYLKTERNYSDYTIHNYELDITDYLIFSKENSIDIYNVNYNDVKKYLLSLYNKKYKVSSIDRHISSLRAFYSYLYDNNLVGRNMFKYISLPKKEKLLPKYVNTGDLDIIFNSIELDTPIGIRNRLIFELLYATGMRVSELCNICLSDINISERTIRIIGKG
;
A
#
# COMPACT_ATOMS: atom_id res chain seq x y z
N MET A 1 -21.84 4.40 6.65
CA MET A 1 -21.03 5.54 6.16
C MET A 1 -20.48 6.40 7.32
N GLU A 2 -21.26 6.76 8.32
CA GLU A 2 -20.79 7.64 9.43
C GLU A 2 -19.57 7.03 10.18
N ASN A 3 -19.64 5.75 10.57
CA ASN A 3 -18.53 5.09 11.27
C ASN A 3 -17.28 4.90 10.42
N LEU A 4 -17.42 4.78 9.09
CA LEU A 4 -16.27 4.79 8.19
C LEU A 4 -15.57 6.16 8.24
N ASN A 5 -16.31 7.25 8.12
CA ASN A 5 -15.73 8.59 8.18
C ASN A 5 -15.01 8.87 9.51
N LYS A 6 -15.60 8.42 10.63
CA LYS A 6 -14.96 8.51 11.96
C LYS A 6 -13.66 7.70 12.01
N PHE A 7 -13.66 6.48 11.45
CA PHE A 7 -12.47 5.64 11.36
C PHE A 7 -11.37 6.26 10.49
N ILE A 8 -11.73 6.79 9.32
CA ILE A 8 -10.77 7.48 8.43
C ILE A 8 -10.12 8.67 9.16
N ARG A 9 -10.92 9.46 9.86
CA ARG A 9 -10.39 10.55 10.70
C ARG A 9 -9.44 10.04 11.78
N TYR A 10 -9.80 8.98 12.50
CA TYR A 10 -8.96 8.32 13.51
C TYR A 10 -7.62 7.88 12.91
N LEU A 11 -7.62 7.24 11.73
CA LEU A 11 -6.38 6.83 11.07
C LEU A 11 -5.47 8.02 10.74
N LYS A 12 -6.06 9.16 10.36
CA LYS A 12 -5.32 10.37 10.02
C LYS A 12 -4.77 11.08 11.26
N THR A 13 -5.60 11.29 12.27
CA THR A 13 -5.26 12.17 13.41
C THR A 13 -4.55 11.44 14.56
N GLU A 14 -4.88 10.18 14.80
CA GLU A 14 -4.34 9.44 15.96
C GLU A 14 -3.31 8.39 15.56
N ARG A 15 -3.46 7.79 14.37
CA ARG A 15 -2.57 6.73 13.89
C ARG A 15 -1.50 7.23 12.92
N ASN A 16 -1.61 8.47 12.46
CA ASN A 16 -0.67 9.15 11.57
C ASN A 16 -0.38 8.35 10.28
N TYR A 17 -1.41 7.69 9.72
CA TYR A 17 -1.29 6.91 8.50
C TYR A 17 -1.12 7.84 7.29
N SER A 18 -0.34 7.42 6.29
CA SER A 18 -0.19 8.16 5.04
C SER A 18 -1.52 8.23 4.29
N ASP A 19 -1.76 9.33 3.56
CA ASP A 19 -2.98 9.51 2.77
C ASP A 19 -3.20 8.36 1.76
N TYR A 20 -2.13 7.79 1.21
CA TYR A 20 -2.20 6.61 0.35
C TYR A 20 -2.75 5.37 1.09
N THR A 21 -2.32 5.14 2.33
CA THR A 21 -2.83 4.00 3.14
C THR A 21 -4.29 4.22 3.52
N ILE A 22 -4.63 5.44 3.92
CA ILE A 22 -6.00 5.82 4.27
C ILE A 22 -6.93 5.61 3.08
N HIS A 23 -6.57 6.10 1.90
CA HIS A 23 -7.35 5.93 0.67
C HIS A 23 -7.59 4.45 0.34
N ASN A 24 -6.55 3.61 0.42
CA ASN A 24 -6.72 2.18 0.18
C ASN A 24 -7.63 1.51 1.21
N TYR A 25 -7.54 1.90 2.50
CA TYR A 25 -8.41 1.38 3.55
C TYR A 25 -9.87 1.79 3.32
N GLU A 26 -10.09 3.03 2.92
CA GLU A 26 -11.42 3.54 2.58
C GLU A 26 -12.06 2.75 1.42
N LEU A 27 -11.30 2.51 0.35
CA LEU A 27 -11.76 1.70 -0.79
C LEU A 27 -12.12 0.27 -0.37
N ASP A 28 -11.24 -0.39 0.38
CA ASP A 28 -11.46 -1.78 0.81
C ASP A 28 -12.68 -1.92 1.72
N ILE A 29 -12.84 -0.99 2.66
CA ILE A 29 -13.97 -1.02 3.59
C ILE A 29 -15.27 -0.68 2.86
N THR A 30 -15.22 0.27 1.93
CA THR A 30 -16.39 0.61 1.10
C THR A 30 -16.85 -0.57 0.26
N ASP A 31 -15.93 -1.31 -0.38
CA ASP A 31 -16.25 -2.54 -1.14
C ASP A 31 -16.92 -3.59 -0.23
N TYR A 32 -16.44 -3.76 0.99
CA TYR A 32 -17.06 -4.65 1.97
C TYR A 32 -18.46 -4.18 2.41
N LEU A 33 -18.66 -2.88 2.64
CA LEU A 33 -19.96 -2.33 3.05
C LEU A 33 -21.01 -2.51 1.94
N ILE A 34 -20.61 -2.33 0.67
CA ILE A 34 -21.46 -2.60 -0.49
C ILE A 34 -21.82 -4.08 -0.53
N PHE A 35 -20.83 -4.97 -0.44
CA PHE A 35 -21.06 -6.42 -0.40
C PHE A 35 -22.00 -6.82 0.74
N SER A 36 -21.82 -6.26 1.93
CA SER A 36 -22.66 -6.56 3.09
C SER A 36 -24.11 -6.16 2.86
N LYS A 37 -24.34 -5.00 2.25
CA LYS A 37 -25.68 -4.54 1.90
C LYS A 37 -26.35 -5.47 0.88
N GLU A 38 -25.64 -5.86 -0.17
CA GLU A 38 -26.13 -6.75 -1.23
C GLU A 38 -26.48 -8.16 -0.69
N ASN A 39 -25.78 -8.60 0.35
CA ASN A 39 -25.96 -9.93 0.94
C ASN A 39 -26.75 -9.92 2.25
N SER A 40 -27.39 -8.79 2.61
CA SER A 40 -28.17 -8.63 3.84
C SER A 40 -27.39 -9.00 5.12
N ILE A 41 -26.09 -8.67 5.16
CA ILE A 41 -25.23 -8.90 6.31
C ILE A 41 -25.30 -7.69 7.24
N ASP A 42 -25.64 -7.94 8.51
CA ASP A 42 -25.55 -6.91 9.54
C ASP A 42 -24.09 -6.66 9.93
N ILE A 43 -23.56 -5.48 9.57
CA ILE A 43 -22.16 -5.10 9.82
C ILE A 43 -21.82 -4.97 11.31
N TYR A 44 -22.81 -4.86 12.19
CA TYR A 44 -22.61 -4.81 13.64
C TYR A 44 -22.64 -6.19 14.31
N ASN A 45 -23.16 -7.20 13.61
CA ASN A 45 -23.28 -8.56 14.13
C ASN A 45 -22.73 -9.59 13.12
N VAL A 46 -21.55 -9.32 12.57
CA VAL A 46 -20.89 -10.19 11.59
C VAL A 46 -20.45 -11.48 12.24
N ASN A 47 -20.80 -12.61 11.62
CA ASN A 47 -20.34 -13.94 12.02
C ASN A 47 -19.23 -14.48 11.11
N TYR A 48 -18.65 -15.61 11.47
CA TYR A 48 -17.54 -16.21 10.74
C TYR A 48 -17.92 -16.62 9.29
N ASN A 49 -19.17 -17.06 9.07
CA ASN A 49 -19.61 -17.43 7.73
C ASN A 49 -19.75 -16.22 6.82
N ASP A 50 -20.14 -15.06 7.34
CA ASP A 50 -20.23 -13.82 6.58
C ASP A 50 -18.84 -13.37 6.10
N VAL A 51 -17.84 -13.49 6.97
CA VAL A 51 -16.45 -13.20 6.57
C VAL A 51 -15.95 -14.17 5.50
N LYS A 52 -16.30 -15.48 5.62
CA LYS A 52 -15.99 -16.47 4.58
C LYS A 52 -16.67 -16.16 3.25
N LYS A 53 -17.95 -15.77 3.26
CA LYS A 53 -18.67 -15.36 2.05
C LYS A 53 -17.98 -14.20 1.36
N TYR A 54 -17.59 -13.17 2.12
CA TYR A 54 -16.83 -12.04 1.56
C TYR A 54 -15.49 -12.49 0.97
N LEU A 55 -14.74 -13.30 1.68
CA LEU A 55 -13.46 -13.82 1.20
C LEU A 55 -13.63 -14.59 -0.12
N LEU A 56 -14.65 -15.45 -0.21
CA LEU A 56 -14.96 -16.16 -1.46
C LEU A 56 -15.34 -15.21 -2.59
N SER A 57 -16.04 -14.12 -2.31
CA SER A 57 -16.37 -13.11 -3.32
C SER A 57 -15.12 -12.44 -3.89
N LEU A 58 -14.11 -12.16 -3.05
CA LEU A 58 -12.82 -11.62 -3.49
C LEU A 58 -12.06 -12.61 -4.40
N TYR A 59 -12.06 -13.90 -4.05
CA TYR A 59 -11.46 -14.94 -4.91
C TYR A 59 -12.20 -15.07 -6.24
N ASN A 60 -13.54 -15.04 -6.24
CA ASN A 60 -14.34 -15.12 -7.47
C ASN A 60 -14.11 -13.89 -8.38
N LYS A 61 -13.88 -12.73 -7.80
CA LYS A 61 -13.46 -11.51 -8.54
C LYS A 61 -12.00 -11.58 -9.04
N LYS A 62 -11.29 -12.70 -8.83
CA LYS A 62 -9.90 -12.94 -9.24
C LYS A 62 -8.90 -11.92 -8.69
N TYR A 63 -9.15 -11.40 -7.50
CA TYR A 63 -8.17 -10.54 -6.83
C TYR A 63 -6.86 -11.30 -6.54
N LYS A 64 -5.72 -10.62 -6.69
CA LYS A 64 -4.43 -11.18 -6.27
C LYS A 64 -4.43 -11.42 -4.76
N VAL A 65 -3.74 -12.47 -4.31
CA VAL A 65 -3.61 -12.81 -2.87
C VAL A 65 -3.14 -11.61 -2.04
N SER A 66 -2.22 -10.78 -2.59
CA SER A 66 -1.77 -9.55 -1.93
C SER A 66 -2.89 -8.51 -1.73
N SER A 67 -3.82 -8.41 -2.68
CA SER A 67 -4.98 -7.51 -2.56
C SER A 67 -5.98 -8.05 -1.54
N ILE A 68 -6.24 -9.35 -1.55
CA ILE A 68 -7.11 -10.01 -0.55
C ILE A 68 -6.56 -9.80 0.86
N ASP A 69 -5.23 -9.97 1.06
CA ASP A 69 -4.58 -9.73 2.33
C ASP A 69 -4.73 -8.26 2.80
N ARG A 70 -4.65 -7.30 1.88
CA ARG A 70 -4.88 -5.89 2.19
C ARG A 70 -6.35 -5.65 2.59
N HIS A 71 -7.34 -6.18 1.85
CA HIS A 71 -8.76 -6.09 2.20
C HIS A 71 -9.05 -6.65 3.61
N ILE A 72 -8.49 -7.80 3.94
CA ILE A 72 -8.67 -8.38 5.28
C ILE A 72 -7.95 -7.56 6.36
N SER A 73 -6.81 -6.99 6.05
CA SER A 73 -6.05 -6.16 6.99
C SER A 73 -6.76 -4.84 7.29
N SER A 74 -7.32 -4.16 6.28
CA SER A 74 -8.11 -2.94 6.46
C SER A 74 -9.39 -3.20 7.25
N LEU A 75 -10.07 -4.32 7.00
CA LEU A 75 -11.26 -4.73 7.77
C LEU A 75 -10.92 -5.14 9.21
N ARG A 76 -9.78 -5.80 9.44
CA ARG A 76 -9.31 -6.05 10.82
C ARG A 76 -9.11 -4.76 11.60
N ALA A 77 -8.49 -3.76 10.98
CA ALA A 77 -8.28 -2.47 11.61
C ALA A 77 -9.60 -1.75 11.87
N PHE A 78 -10.52 -1.74 10.89
CA PHE A 78 -11.83 -1.13 11.04
C PHE A 78 -12.66 -1.80 12.15
N TYR A 79 -12.75 -3.12 12.15
CA TYR A 79 -13.49 -3.84 13.20
C TYR A 79 -12.81 -3.80 14.57
N SER A 80 -11.49 -3.59 14.64
CA SER A 80 -10.83 -3.29 15.92
C SER A 80 -11.27 -1.93 16.44
N TYR A 81 -11.30 -0.91 15.56
CA TYR A 81 -11.80 0.41 15.92
C TYR A 81 -13.27 0.37 16.38
N LEU A 82 -14.15 -0.37 15.67
CA LEU A 82 -15.54 -0.53 16.08
C LEU A 82 -15.66 -1.22 17.44
N TYR A 83 -14.85 -2.24 17.70
CA TYR A 83 -14.80 -2.95 18.97
C TYR A 83 -14.35 -2.05 20.13
N ASP A 84 -13.27 -1.30 19.93
CA ASP A 84 -12.72 -0.37 20.92
C ASP A 84 -13.70 0.77 21.26
N ASN A 85 -14.63 1.10 20.34
CA ASN A 85 -15.71 2.06 20.56
C ASN A 85 -17.04 1.39 21.00
N ASN A 86 -17.05 0.12 21.39
CA ASN A 86 -18.21 -0.65 21.86
C ASN A 86 -19.37 -0.71 20.83
N LEU A 87 -19.08 -0.60 19.52
CA LEU A 87 -20.07 -0.67 18.44
C LEU A 87 -20.29 -2.11 17.96
N VAL A 88 -19.35 -3.01 18.21
CA VAL A 88 -19.45 -4.45 17.91
C VAL A 88 -18.96 -5.28 19.09
N GLY A 89 -19.55 -6.44 19.32
CA GLY A 89 -19.18 -7.32 20.42
C GLY A 89 -17.87 -8.08 20.22
N ARG A 90 -17.44 -8.25 18.97
CA ARG A 90 -16.17 -8.93 18.60
C ARG A 90 -15.72 -8.59 17.20
N ASN A 91 -14.42 -8.76 16.95
CA ASN A 91 -13.83 -8.59 15.62
C ASN A 91 -13.60 -9.97 14.96
N MET A 92 -14.53 -10.39 14.10
CA MET A 92 -14.48 -11.70 13.43
C MET A 92 -13.35 -11.80 12.40
N PHE A 93 -12.88 -10.68 11.83
CA PHE A 93 -11.78 -10.67 10.88
C PHE A 93 -10.43 -11.07 11.50
N LYS A 94 -10.26 -10.98 12.82
CA LYS A 94 -9.05 -11.48 13.51
C LYS A 94 -8.85 -12.99 13.39
N TYR A 95 -9.95 -13.75 13.21
CA TYR A 95 -9.89 -15.21 13.15
C TYR A 95 -9.65 -15.77 11.74
N ILE A 96 -9.54 -14.92 10.73
CA ILE A 96 -9.22 -15.35 9.37
C ILE A 96 -7.70 -15.50 9.22
N SER A 97 -7.29 -16.71 8.86
CA SER A 97 -5.92 -17.00 8.41
C SER A 97 -5.91 -17.04 6.89
N LEU A 98 -5.10 -16.20 6.27
CA LEU A 98 -4.87 -16.24 4.82
C LEU A 98 -3.67 -17.13 4.50
N PRO A 99 -3.64 -17.78 3.32
CA PRO A 99 -2.47 -18.51 2.87
C PRO A 99 -1.22 -17.60 2.90
N LYS A 100 -0.09 -18.16 3.32
CA LYS A 100 1.18 -17.41 3.27
C LYS A 100 1.47 -17.04 1.82
N LYS A 101 1.84 -15.77 1.61
CA LYS A 101 2.34 -15.32 0.30
C LYS A 101 3.61 -16.09 -0.03
N GLU A 102 3.69 -16.62 -1.24
CA GLU A 102 4.97 -17.09 -1.76
C GLU A 102 5.96 -15.93 -1.76
N LYS A 103 7.09 -16.11 -1.10
CA LYS A 103 8.20 -15.17 -1.18
C LYS A 103 8.88 -15.34 -2.52
N LEU A 104 8.44 -14.63 -3.53
CA LEU A 104 9.18 -14.52 -4.77
C LEU A 104 10.52 -13.85 -4.46
N LEU A 105 11.61 -14.49 -4.85
CA LEU A 105 12.93 -13.86 -4.77
C LEU A 105 12.93 -12.60 -5.65
N PRO A 106 13.46 -11.48 -5.14
CA PRO A 106 13.58 -10.28 -5.95
C PRO A 106 14.36 -10.58 -7.23
N LYS A 107 13.81 -10.15 -8.38
CA LYS A 107 14.57 -10.15 -9.62
C LYS A 107 15.60 -9.03 -9.51
N TYR A 108 16.87 -9.35 -9.66
CA TYR A 108 17.96 -8.39 -9.72
C TYR A 108 18.39 -8.19 -11.17
N VAL A 109 18.85 -6.99 -11.46
CA VAL A 109 19.45 -6.64 -12.75
C VAL A 109 20.96 -6.85 -12.57
N ASN A 110 21.58 -7.64 -13.45
CA ASN A 110 23.01 -7.87 -13.39
C ASN A 110 23.78 -6.65 -13.97
N THR A 111 25.09 -6.56 -13.71
CA THR A 111 25.90 -5.43 -14.16
C THR A 111 25.97 -5.28 -15.67
N GLY A 112 25.97 -6.38 -16.42
CA GLY A 112 25.96 -6.36 -17.88
C GLY A 112 24.66 -5.79 -18.46
N ASP A 113 23.50 -6.12 -17.85
CA ASP A 113 22.22 -5.55 -18.27
C ASP A 113 22.13 -4.05 -17.94
N LEU A 114 22.76 -3.61 -16.83
CA LEU A 114 22.83 -2.19 -16.48
C LEU A 114 23.64 -1.40 -17.51
N ASP A 115 24.77 -1.92 -17.95
CA ASP A 115 25.59 -1.27 -18.98
C ASP A 115 24.81 -1.13 -20.29
N ILE A 116 24.04 -2.14 -20.68
CA ILE A 116 23.16 -2.08 -21.86
C ILE A 116 22.11 -0.98 -21.68
N ILE A 117 21.42 -0.93 -20.55
CA ILE A 117 20.41 0.08 -20.23
C ILE A 117 21.05 1.48 -20.31
N PHE A 118 22.18 1.67 -19.66
CA PHE A 118 22.86 2.95 -19.63
C PHE A 118 23.30 3.39 -21.03
N ASN A 119 23.87 2.52 -21.82
CA ASN A 119 24.33 2.84 -23.17
C ASN A 119 23.18 3.04 -24.19
N SER A 120 21.98 2.57 -23.88
CA SER A 120 20.80 2.78 -24.74
C SER A 120 20.16 4.16 -24.60
N ILE A 121 20.56 4.96 -23.60
CA ILE A 121 19.99 6.27 -23.36
C ILE A 121 20.80 7.33 -24.13
N GLU A 122 20.16 7.97 -25.09
CA GLU A 122 20.73 9.09 -25.85
C GLU A 122 20.91 10.32 -24.95
N LEU A 123 22.12 10.90 -24.93
CA LEU A 123 22.48 12.04 -24.07
C LEU A 123 22.42 13.40 -24.75
N ASP A 124 22.03 13.44 -26.01
CA ASP A 124 21.90 14.64 -26.83
C ASP A 124 20.57 15.38 -26.66
N THR A 125 19.68 14.84 -25.84
CA THR A 125 18.38 15.45 -25.51
C THR A 125 18.25 15.71 -23.99
N PRO A 126 17.55 16.78 -23.56
CA PRO A 126 17.29 17.02 -22.14
C PRO A 126 16.56 15.86 -21.45
N ILE A 127 15.69 15.17 -22.20
CA ILE A 127 14.94 14.01 -21.72
C ILE A 127 15.89 12.83 -21.48
N GLY A 128 16.82 12.59 -22.39
CA GLY A 128 17.81 11.53 -22.26
C GLY A 128 18.73 11.77 -21.06
N ILE A 129 19.25 12.99 -20.92
CA ILE A 129 20.07 13.39 -19.75
C ILE A 129 19.31 13.16 -18.45
N ARG A 130 18.05 13.61 -18.37
CA ARG A 130 17.20 13.38 -17.20
C ARG A 130 17.01 11.89 -16.90
N ASN A 131 16.69 11.11 -17.92
CA ASN A 131 16.46 9.68 -17.75
C ASN A 131 17.73 8.96 -17.27
N ARG A 132 18.87 9.30 -17.85
CA ARG A 132 20.17 8.77 -17.41
C ARG A 132 20.45 9.10 -15.94
N LEU A 133 20.25 10.34 -15.54
CA LEU A 133 20.43 10.78 -14.15
C LEU A 133 19.52 10.02 -13.18
N ILE A 134 18.25 9.78 -13.56
CA ILE A 134 17.31 9.01 -12.76
C ILE A 134 17.85 7.59 -12.51
N PHE A 135 18.26 6.89 -13.56
CA PHE A 135 18.76 5.52 -13.42
C PHE A 135 20.07 5.47 -12.62
N GLU A 136 21.00 6.39 -12.85
CA GLU A 136 22.26 6.44 -12.11
C GLU A 136 22.05 6.73 -10.62
N LEU A 137 21.17 7.68 -10.29
CA LEU A 137 20.85 7.98 -8.90
C LEU A 137 20.17 6.79 -8.19
N LEU A 138 19.19 6.14 -8.83
CA LEU A 138 18.54 4.97 -8.26
C LEU A 138 19.53 3.83 -8.01
N TYR A 139 20.42 3.59 -8.96
CA TYR A 139 21.42 2.54 -8.85
C TYR A 139 22.48 2.83 -7.80
N ALA A 140 23.03 4.04 -7.82
CA ALA A 140 24.13 4.43 -6.94
C ALA A 140 23.70 4.55 -5.46
N THR A 141 22.45 4.92 -5.20
CA THR A 141 21.98 5.24 -3.84
C THR A 141 21.01 4.22 -3.27
N GLY A 142 20.36 3.40 -4.10
CA GLY A 142 19.31 2.49 -3.67
C GLY A 142 18.04 3.18 -3.14
N MET A 143 17.89 4.50 -3.40
CA MET A 143 16.70 5.24 -2.95
C MET A 143 15.42 4.75 -3.65
N ARG A 144 14.27 4.99 -3.03
CA ARG A 144 12.99 4.67 -3.65
C ARG A 144 12.64 5.71 -4.72
N VAL A 145 11.89 5.29 -5.77
CA VAL A 145 11.43 6.23 -6.81
C VAL A 145 10.70 7.44 -6.21
N SER A 146 9.87 7.23 -5.19
CA SER A 146 9.16 8.33 -4.50
C SER A 146 10.10 9.28 -3.76
N GLU A 147 11.22 8.81 -3.24
CA GLU A 147 12.25 9.62 -2.58
C GLU A 147 12.99 10.45 -3.64
N LEU A 148 13.36 9.84 -4.76
CA LEU A 148 13.96 10.55 -5.90
C LEU A 148 13.07 11.69 -6.42
N CYS A 149 11.76 11.44 -6.59
CA CYS A 149 10.82 12.46 -7.07
C CYS A 149 10.63 13.65 -6.13
N ASN A 150 11.00 13.52 -4.87
CA ASN A 150 10.87 14.56 -3.86
C ASN A 150 12.18 15.29 -3.56
N ILE A 151 13.29 14.97 -4.24
CA ILE A 151 14.58 15.66 -4.07
C ILE A 151 14.47 17.09 -4.62
N CYS A 152 14.87 18.04 -3.80
CA CYS A 152 15.05 19.43 -4.19
C CYS A 152 16.54 19.74 -4.40
N LEU A 153 16.86 20.79 -5.16
CA LEU A 153 18.24 21.22 -5.36
C LEU A 153 18.96 21.56 -4.03
N SER A 154 18.23 22.03 -3.04
CA SER A 154 18.73 22.26 -1.67
C SER A 154 19.15 21.00 -0.91
N ASP A 155 18.74 19.83 -1.38
CA ASP A 155 19.09 18.56 -0.77
C ASP A 155 20.38 17.96 -1.34
N ILE A 156 20.95 18.59 -2.37
CA ILE A 156 22.14 18.11 -3.09
C ILE A 156 23.34 18.93 -2.67
N ASN A 157 24.38 18.28 -2.14
CA ASN A 157 25.67 18.89 -1.92
C ASN A 157 26.67 18.33 -2.94
N ILE A 158 26.96 19.13 -3.98
CA ILE A 158 27.84 18.71 -5.08
C ILE A 158 29.29 18.59 -4.61
N SER A 159 29.76 19.47 -3.71
CA SER A 159 31.14 19.46 -3.21
C SER A 159 31.42 18.21 -2.35
N GLU A 160 30.47 17.78 -1.56
CA GLU A 160 30.55 16.56 -0.74
C GLU A 160 30.04 15.31 -1.44
N ARG A 161 29.47 15.46 -2.64
CA ARG A 161 28.83 14.36 -3.41
C ARG A 161 27.77 13.61 -2.61
N THR A 162 26.97 14.35 -1.84
CA THR A 162 25.92 13.77 -0.98
C THR A 162 24.54 14.29 -1.36
N ILE A 163 23.53 13.46 -1.10
CA ILE A 163 22.11 13.81 -1.26
C ILE A 163 21.38 13.49 0.05
N ARG A 164 20.68 14.46 0.59
CA ARG A 164 19.82 14.28 1.76
C ARG A 164 18.49 13.72 1.33
N ILE A 165 18.09 12.56 1.89
CA ILE A 165 16.82 11.89 1.58
C ILE A 165 15.97 11.87 2.85
N ILE A 166 14.71 12.30 2.73
CA ILE A 166 13.71 12.18 3.78
C ILE A 166 12.95 10.88 3.54
N GLY A 167 13.26 9.85 4.34
CA GLY A 167 12.60 8.55 4.29
C GLY A 167 11.30 8.50 5.08
N LYS A 168 10.64 7.34 5.05
CA LYS A 168 9.55 7.00 5.99
C LYS A 168 10.21 6.50 7.28
N GLY A 169 10.32 7.34 8.25
CA GLY A 169 10.82 6.98 9.58
C GLY A 169 10.43 8.05 10.56
#